data_7599a92c75543050b016baf1c74ef2ea
#
_entry.id   7599a92c75543050b016baf1c74ef2ea
#
_cell.length_a   1.000
_cell.length_b   1.000
_cell.length_c   1.000
_cell.angle_alpha   90.00
_cell.angle_beta   90.00
_cell.angle_gamma   90.00
#
_symmetry.space_group_name_H-M   'P 1'
#
loop_
_entity.id
_entity.type
_entity.pdbx_description
1 polymer ?
#
loop_
_entity_poly.entity_id
_entity_poly.type
_entity_poly.pdbx_seq_one_letter_code
_entity_poly.pdbx_strand_id
1 'polypeptide(L)' 'NRALNPQMLVFGEVGLSGEVRAVSQARQRVAEAQRLGFTSCIVPEVCAADCRKGSKIDSIGVRTVQDAIDKVFQ' A
#
# COMPACT_ATOMS: atom_id res chain seq x y z
N ASN A 1 -18.27 7.35 10.21
CA ASN A 1 -18.53 6.02 9.74
C ASN A 1 -18.20 5.89 8.26
N ARG A 2 -17.03 5.39 7.97
CA ARG A 2 -16.48 5.37 6.61
C ARG A 2 -16.41 3.94 6.09
N ALA A 3 -16.78 3.75 4.84
CA ALA A 3 -16.69 2.46 4.21
C ALA A 3 -15.26 2.22 3.70
N LEU A 4 -14.78 0.99 3.81
CA LEU A 4 -13.54 0.59 3.19
C LEU A 4 -13.72 0.55 1.68
N ASN A 5 -12.69 0.97 0.96
CA ASN A 5 -12.66 0.78 -0.49
C ASN A 5 -12.34 -0.69 -0.76
N PRO A 6 -13.27 -1.48 -1.31
CA PRO A 6 -13.06 -2.91 -1.52
C PRO A 6 -12.02 -3.21 -2.60
N GLN A 7 -11.59 -2.21 -3.35
CA GLN A 7 -10.57 -2.37 -4.41
C GLN A 7 -9.21 -1.88 -3.98
N MET A 8 -9.01 -1.63 -2.68
CA MET A 8 -7.75 -1.17 -2.13
C MET A 8 -7.10 -2.30 -1.34
N LEU A 9 -5.84 -2.56 -1.66
CA LEU A 9 -5.04 -3.54 -0.94
C LEU A 9 -3.99 -2.82 -0.09
N VAL A 10 -3.80 -3.28 1.13
CA VAL A 10 -2.83 -2.69 2.06
C VAL A 10 -1.79 -3.73 2.40
N PHE A 11 -0.51 -3.39 2.27
CA PHE A 11 0.55 -4.27 2.74
C PHE A 11 1.77 -3.48 3.22
N GLY A 12 2.47 -4.07 4.17
CA GLY A 12 3.63 -3.47 4.80
C GLY A 12 4.00 -4.26 6.04
N GLU A 13 5.19 -4.02 6.56
CA GLU A 13 5.66 -4.61 7.79
C GLU A 13 5.69 -3.53 8.86
N VAL A 14 5.12 -3.81 10.04
CA VAL A 14 4.95 -2.81 11.10
C VAL A 14 5.98 -3.03 12.19
N GLY A 15 6.71 -1.98 12.54
CA GLY A 15 7.64 -1.99 13.66
C GLY A 15 6.95 -1.68 14.99
N LEU A 16 7.73 -1.75 16.06
CA LEU A 16 7.22 -1.58 17.42
C LEU A 16 6.68 -0.18 17.71
N SER A 17 7.16 0.82 16.97
CA SER A 17 6.73 2.21 17.15
C SER A 17 5.60 2.60 16.20
N GLY A 18 5.01 1.63 15.51
CA GLY A 18 3.96 1.91 14.54
C GLY A 18 4.47 2.37 13.18
N GLU A 19 5.79 2.33 12.97
CA GLU A 19 6.35 2.68 11.67
C GLU A 19 6.09 1.56 10.66
N VAL A 20 5.87 1.92 9.41
CA VAL A 20 5.68 0.97 8.33
C VAL A 20 7.01 0.78 7.61
N ARG A 21 7.49 -0.45 7.60
CA ARG A 21 8.78 -0.82 7.02
C ARG A 21 8.64 -1.40 5.64
N ALA A 22 9.74 -1.38 4.89
CA ALA A 22 9.80 -1.99 3.58
C ALA A 22 9.48 -3.49 3.65
N VAL A 23 8.82 -3.97 2.60
CA VAL A 23 8.59 -5.40 2.44
C VAL A 23 9.39 -5.89 1.23
N SER A 24 9.78 -7.14 1.26
CA SER A 24 10.46 -7.74 0.11
C SER A 24 9.48 -7.89 -1.04
N GLN A 25 9.97 -7.71 -2.26
CA GLN A 25 9.20 -7.93 -3.48
C GLN A 25 7.92 -7.08 -3.56
N ALA A 26 7.97 -5.86 -3.02
CA ALA A 26 6.80 -4.97 -3.02
C ALA A 26 6.27 -4.75 -4.45
N ARG A 27 7.17 -4.59 -5.41
CA ARG A 27 6.80 -4.35 -6.81
C ARG A 27 6.01 -5.51 -7.39
N GLN A 28 6.44 -6.74 -7.09
CA GLN A 28 5.73 -7.95 -7.53
C GLN A 28 4.37 -8.07 -6.85
N ARG A 29 4.29 -7.67 -5.57
CA ARG A 29 3.02 -7.69 -4.84
C ARG A 29 2.01 -6.73 -5.45
N VAL A 30 2.46 -5.53 -5.85
CA VAL A 30 1.59 -4.55 -6.50
C VAL A 30 1.15 -5.06 -7.88
N ALA A 31 2.05 -5.67 -8.63
CA ALA A 31 1.72 -6.24 -9.94
C ALA A 31 0.66 -7.33 -9.80
N GLU A 32 0.78 -8.17 -8.78
CA GLU A 32 -0.21 -9.21 -8.51
C GLU A 32 -1.56 -8.61 -8.13
N ALA A 33 -1.55 -7.55 -7.32
CA ALA A 33 -2.77 -6.86 -6.93
C ALA A 33 -3.48 -6.29 -8.15
N GLN A 34 -2.73 -5.71 -9.07
CA GLN A 34 -3.28 -5.18 -10.31
C GLN A 34 -3.94 -6.29 -11.13
N ARG A 35 -3.29 -7.44 -11.22
CA ARG A 35 -3.81 -8.58 -11.95
C ARG A 35 -5.10 -9.11 -11.34
N LEU A 36 -5.23 -9.02 -10.00
CA LEU A 36 -6.42 -9.47 -9.28
C LEU A 36 -7.57 -8.46 -9.29
N GLY A 37 -7.36 -7.29 -9.90
CA GLY A 37 -8.44 -6.32 -10.06
C GLY A 37 -8.44 -5.18 -9.05
N PHE A 38 -7.45 -5.10 -8.15
CA PHE A 38 -7.35 -3.97 -7.24
C PHE A 38 -6.98 -2.71 -8.02
N THR A 39 -7.51 -1.58 -7.60
CA THR A 39 -7.28 -0.29 -8.27
C THR A 39 -6.26 0.58 -7.53
N SER A 40 -6.00 0.28 -6.26
CA SER A 40 -5.01 1.01 -5.48
C SER A 40 -4.38 0.12 -4.43
N CYS A 41 -3.16 0.49 -4.02
CA CYS A 41 -2.42 -0.20 -2.97
C CYS A 41 -1.86 0.82 -2.01
N ILE A 42 -1.92 0.52 -0.71
CA ILE A 42 -1.19 1.28 0.30
C ILE A 42 0.07 0.49 0.60
N VAL A 43 1.21 1.13 0.43
CA VAL A 43 2.53 0.50 0.50
C VAL A 43 3.45 1.30 1.42
N PRO A 44 4.53 0.70 1.93
CA PRO A 44 5.53 1.48 2.67
C PRO A 44 6.09 2.59 1.77
N GLU A 45 6.27 3.78 2.34
CA GLU A 45 6.75 4.94 1.58
C GLU A 45 8.07 4.64 0.85
N VAL A 46 8.96 3.88 1.50
CA VAL A 46 10.26 3.53 0.90
C VAL A 46 10.12 2.65 -0.33
N CYS A 47 8.98 1.99 -0.50
CA CYS A 47 8.70 1.13 -1.65
C CYS A 47 7.86 1.82 -2.72
N ALA A 48 7.26 2.97 -2.41
CA ALA A 48 6.23 3.57 -3.26
C ALA A 48 6.74 3.93 -4.65
N ALA A 49 7.91 4.54 -4.74
CA ALA A 49 8.47 4.94 -6.03
C ALA A 49 8.73 3.73 -6.93
N ASP A 50 9.25 2.66 -6.34
CA ASP A 50 9.53 1.43 -7.09
C ASP A 50 8.23 0.75 -7.52
N CYS A 51 7.23 0.77 -6.66
CA CYS A 51 5.93 0.16 -6.96
C CYS A 51 5.21 0.88 -8.10
N ARG A 52 5.44 2.18 -8.25
CA ARG A 52 4.83 2.95 -9.34
C ARG A 52 5.42 2.64 -10.70
N LYS A 53 6.60 2.06 -10.73
CA LYS A 53 7.26 1.69 -11.99
C LYS A 53 6.64 0.39 -12.51
N GLY A 54 6.22 0.39 -13.75
CA GLY A 54 5.71 -0.81 -14.37
C GLY A 54 4.34 -1.27 -13.89
N SER A 55 3.61 -0.40 -13.20
CA SER A 55 2.27 -0.72 -12.72
C SER A 55 1.33 0.45 -12.98
N LYS A 56 0.09 0.15 -13.34
CA LYS A 56 -0.96 1.15 -13.56
C LYS A 56 -1.80 1.38 -12.33
N ILE A 57 -1.62 0.56 -11.31
CA ILE A 57 -2.35 0.69 -10.06
C ILE A 57 -1.81 1.88 -9.26
N ASP A 58 -2.69 2.56 -8.53
CA ASP A 58 -2.30 3.69 -7.72
C ASP A 58 -1.60 3.19 -6.45
N SER A 59 -0.33 3.55 -6.27
CA SER A 59 0.46 3.13 -5.11
C SER A 59 0.64 4.31 -4.17
N ILE A 60 0.02 4.23 -3.01
CA ILE A 60 0.00 5.28 -2.00
C ILE A 60 1.01 4.92 -0.90
N GLY A 61 2.04 5.75 -0.74
CA GLY A 61 3.07 5.50 0.25
C GLY A 61 2.66 6.00 1.63
N VAL A 62 2.94 5.20 2.66
CA VAL A 62 2.68 5.57 4.05
C VAL A 62 3.90 5.26 4.91
N ARG A 63 4.07 6.02 5.98
CA ARG A 63 5.20 5.86 6.89
C ARG A 63 4.80 5.21 8.20
N THR A 64 3.54 5.35 8.60
CA THR A 64 3.04 4.84 9.88
C THR A 64 1.72 4.13 9.68
N VAL A 65 1.35 3.33 10.68
CA VAL A 65 0.05 2.66 10.70
C VAL A 65 -1.07 3.70 10.69
N GLN A 66 -0.88 4.82 11.39
CA GLN A 66 -1.89 5.88 11.42
C GLN A 66 -2.10 6.47 10.02
N ASP A 67 -1.02 6.69 9.26
CA ASP A 67 -1.12 7.15 7.88
C ASP A 67 -1.94 6.17 7.04
N ALA A 68 -1.68 4.87 7.22
CA ALA A 68 -2.40 3.83 6.48
C ALA A 68 -3.89 3.85 6.81
N ILE A 69 -4.22 3.96 8.09
CA ILE A 69 -5.61 4.03 8.54
C ILE A 69 -6.30 5.26 7.92
N ASP A 70 -5.64 6.39 7.95
CA ASP A 70 -6.19 7.63 7.37
C ASP A 70 -6.49 7.48 5.88
N LYS A 71 -5.62 6.79 5.16
CA LYS A 71 -5.82 6.57 3.72
C LYS A 71 -6.94 5.58 3.44
N VAL A 72 -7.04 4.52 4.23
CA VAL A 72 -8.07 3.49 4.03
C VAL A 72 -9.46 4.06 4.28
N PHE A 73 -9.60 4.92 5.26
CA PHE A 73 -10.89 5.49 5.63
C PHE A 73 -11.12 6.90 5.10
N GLN A 74 -10.37 7.28 4.14
CA GLN A 74 -10.42 8.61 3.53
C GLN A 74 -11.69 8.82 2.69
#